data_94c4cfaa29ab2fffd52f3ac2a5234101
#
_entry.id   94c4cfaa29ab2fffd52f3ac2a5234101
#
_cell.length_a   1.000
_cell.length_b   1.000
_cell.length_c   1.000
_cell.angle_alpha   90.00
_cell.angle_beta   90.00
_cell.angle_gamma   90.00
#
_symmetry.space_group_name_H-M   'P 1'
#
loop_
_entity.id
_entity.type
_entity.pdbx_description
1 polymer ?
#
loop_
_entity_poly.entity_id
_entity_poly.type
_entity_poly.pdbx_seq_one_letter_code
_entity_poly.pdbx_strand_id
1 'polypeptide(L)'
;MANGDITKVIEYDQIQVAGSWNINVRKATKIMEEQADGSLTELSRGFHRHVLTPFNSSVDADGDWTHTATDISSEAAPVQAIANAAWTDDVKAAYKAMREAQGS
;
A
#
# COMPACT_ATOMS: atom_id res chain seq x y z
N MET A 1 -17.30 15.54 -26.20
CA MET A 1 -16.04 15.80 -25.58
C MET A 1 -15.03 16.28 -26.58
N ALA A 2 -14.16 17.19 -26.15
CA ALA A 2 -13.14 17.72 -27.04
C ALA A 2 -12.06 16.66 -27.29
N ASN A 3 -11.62 16.60 -28.56
CA ASN A 3 -10.52 15.77 -28.97
C ASN A 3 -9.22 16.29 -28.33
N GLY A 4 -8.38 15.43 -27.78
CA GLY A 4 -7.12 15.80 -27.17
C GLY A 4 -7.18 16.15 -25.69
N ASP A 5 -8.33 15.94 -25.03
CA ASP A 5 -8.44 16.14 -23.59
C ASP A 5 -7.47 15.23 -22.85
N ILE A 6 -6.79 15.81 -21.86
CA ILE A 6 -5.81 15.09 -21.04
C ILE A 6 -6.47 14.71 -19.72
N THR A 7 -6.36 13.43 -19.36
CA THR A 7 -6.93 12.89 -18.15
C THR A 7 -5.87 12.14 -17.36
N LYS A 8 -5.86 12.33 -16.05
CA LYS A 8 -5.00 11.57 -15.14
C LYS A 8 -5.81 10.43 -14.56
N VAL A 9 -5.29 9.21 -14.71
CA VAL A 9 -5.92 7.99 -14.18
C VAL A 9 -4.99 7.36 -13.17
N ILE A 10 -5.52 7.04 -11.99
CA ILE A 10 -4.76 6.42 -10.92
C ILE A 10 -5.29 5.01 -10.70
N GLU A 11 -4.39 4.02 -10.73
CA GLU A 11 -4.71 2.62 -10.47
C GLU A 11 -3.78 2.05 -9.42
N TYR A 12 -4.32 1.24 -8.52
CA TYR A 12 -3.52 0.42 -7.62
C TYR A 12 -3.35 -0.92 -8.31
N ASP A 13 -2.34 -1.01 -9.18
CA ASP A 13 -2.18 -2.14 -10.09
C ASP A 13 -1.48 -3.34 -9.47
N GLN A 14 -0.94 -3.20 -8.26
CA GLN A 14 -0.37 -4.31 -7.54
C GLN A 14 -0.53 -4.09 -6.05
N ILE A 15 -1.19 -5.03 -5.39
CA ILE A 15 -1.30 -5.07 -3.93
C ILE A 15 -0.94 -6.50 -3.53
N GLN A 16 0.18 -6.66 -2.82
CA GLN A 16 0.73 -7.97 -2.51
C GLN A 16 0.98 -8.11 -1.03
N VAL A 17 0.53 -9.22 -0.44
CA VAL A 17 0.88 -9.57 0.94
C VAL A 17 2.14 -10.43 0.89
N ALA A 18 3.23 -9.92 1.45
CA ALA A 18 4.50 -10.63 1.48
C ALA A 18 4.62 -11.53 2.72
N GLY A 19 5.67 -12.33 2.79
CA GLY A 19 5.84 -13.37 3.78
C GLY A 19 5.83 -12.94 5.25
N SER A 20 6.17 -11.67 5.54
CA SER A 20 6.13 -11.11 6.89
C SER A 20 4.86 -10.30 7.14
N TRP A 21 3.80 -10.59 6.39
CA TRP A 21 2.51 -9.89 6.43
C TRP A 21 2.59 -8.41 6.05
N ASN A 22 3.68 -8.01 5.40
CA ASN A 22 3.81 -6.68 4.83
C ASN A 22 2.96 -6.59 3.58
N ILE A 23 2.34 -5.44 3.36
CA ILE A 23 1.55 -5.20 2.16
C ILE A 23 2.33 -4.26 1.26
N ASN A 24 2.71 -4.76 0.09
CA ASN A 24 3.40 -3.98 -0.93
C ASN A 24 2.36 -3.39 -1.87
N VAL A 25 2.31 -2.07 -1.96
CA VAL A 25 1.33 -1.35 -2.78
C VAL A 25 2.05 -0.63 -3.90
N ARG A 26 1.59 -0.83 -5.12
CA ARG A 26 2.05 -0.07 -6.27
C ARG A 26 0.90 0.73 -6.86
N LYS A 27 1.10 2.03 -6.96
CA LYS A 27 0.14 2.95 -7.55
C LYS A 27 0.69 3.38 -8.91
N ALA A 28 -0.08 3.12 -9.97
CA ALA A 28 0.24 3.60 -11.31
C ALA A 28 -0.52 4.89 -11.58
N THR A 29 0.18 5.91 -12.02
CA THR A 29 -0.43 7.16 -12.46
C THR A 29 -0.24 7.24 -13.96
N LYS A 30 -1.34 7.24 -14.70
CA LYS A 30 -1.33 7.28 -16.16
C LYS A 30 -1.82 8.61 -16.65
N ILE A 31 -1.17 9.14 -17.67
CA ILE A 31 -1.65 10.33 -18.37
C ILE A 31 -2.25 9.86 -19.69
N MET A 32 -3.53 10.12 -19.88
CA MET A 32 -4.30 9.63 -21.01
C MET A 32 -4.74 10.80 -21.88
N GLU A 33 -4.80 10.59 -23.18
CA GLU A 33 -5.31 11.56 -24.13
C GLU A 33 -6.53 11.00 -24.83
N GLU A 34 -7.61 11.78 -24.92
CA GLU A 34 -8.80 11.37 -25.62
C GLU A 34 -8.61 11.50 -27.14
N GLN A 35 -8.94 10.45 -27.86
CA GLN A 35 -8.87 10.40 -29.31
C GLN A 35 -10.21 10.84 -29.93
N ALA A 36 -10.20 11.02 -31.25
CA ALA A 36 -11.39 11.49 -31.98
C ALA A 36 -12.57 10.56 -31.83
N ASP A 37 -12.34 9.27 -31.65
CA ASP A 37 -13.40 8.24 -31.51
C ASP A 37 -13.86 8.06 -30.06
N GLY A 38 -13.35 8.87 -29.14
CA GLY A 38 -13.68 8.79 -27.72
C GLY A 38 -12.81 7.81 -26.92
N SER A 39 -11.93 7.06 -27.57
CA SER A 39 -11.02 6.18 -26.87
C SER A 39 -9.90 6.98 -26.21
N LEU A 40 -9.20 6.35 -25.24
CA LEU A 40 -8.09 6.97 -24.55
C LEU A 40 -6.78 6.29 -24.93
N THR A 41 -5.75 7.09 -25.16
CA THR A 41 -4.39 6.62 -25.44
C THR A 41 -3.49 7.02 -24.29
N GLU A 42 -2.72 6.07 -23.77
CA GLU A 42 -1.79 6.35 -22.70
C GLU A 42 -0.56 7.07 -23.25
N LEU A 43 -0.30 8.28 -22.71
CA LEU A 43 0.87 9.08 -23.11
C LEU A 43 2.07 8.78 -22.21
N SER A 44 1.83 8.56 -20.94
CA SER A 44 2.90 8.27 -19.98
C SER A 44 2.36 7.54 -18.77
N ARG A 45 3.27 6.91 -18.03
CA ARG A 45 2.93 6.15 -16.82
C ARG A 45 4.06 6.31 -15.82
N GLY A 46 3.71 6.63 -14.59
CA GLY A 46 4.63 6.62 -13.46
C GLY A 46 4.16 5.65 -12.41
N PHE A 47 5.08 5.18 -11.58
CA PHE A 47 4.77 4.26 -10.49
C PHE A 47 5.25 4.82 -9.16
N HIS A 48 4.46 4.59 -8.13
CA HIS A 48 4.84 4.86 -6.76
C HIS A 48 4.60 3.60 -5.95
N ARG A 49 5.60 3.19 -5.18
CA ARG A 49 5.54 2.01 -4.33
C ARG A 49 5.68 2.40 -2.88
N HIS A 50 4.89 1.77 -2.03
CA HIS A 50 5.07 1.89 -0.58
C HIS A 50 4.72 0.57 0.08
N VAL A 51 5.17 0.41 1.31
CA VAL A 51 5.00 -0.82 2.09
C VAL A 51 4.29 -0.48 3.38
N LEU A 52 3.29 -1.30 3.73
CA LEU A 52 2.58 -1.20 4.99
C LEU A 52 2.91 -2.42 5.84
N THR A 53 3.17 -2.20 7.12
CA THR A 53 3.39 -3.26 8.09
C THR A 53 2.26 -3.25 9.10
N PRO A 54 1.97 -4.39 9.79
CA PRO A 54 0.87 -4.43 10.77
C PRO A 54 1.05 -3.44 11.92
N PHE A 55 2.29 -3.19 12.31
CA PHE A 55 2.61 -2.25 13.39
C PHE A 55 3.84 -1.43 13.03
N ASN A 56 3.90 -0.22 13.57
CA ASN A 56 5.13 0.54 13.68
C ASN A 56 5.76 0.15 15.01
N SER A 57 6.87 -0.58 14.95
CA SER A 57 7.51 -1.16 16.12
C SER A 57 8.83 -0.47 16.41
N SER A 58 9.09 -0.20 17.68
CA SER A 58 10.36 0.39 18.11
C SER A 58 10.75 -0.19 19.45
N VAL A 59 12.05 -0.15 19.74
CA VAL A 59 12.60 -0.59 21.01
C VAL A 59 13.45 0.56 21.60
N ASP A 60 13.27 0.81 22.89
CA ASP A 60 14.03 1.86 23.57
C ASP A 60 15.38 1.35 24.07
N ALA A 61 16.13 2.24 24.74
CA ALA A 61 17.46 1.90 25.26
C ALA A 61 17.43 0.84 26.36
N ASP A 62 16.27 0.66 27.02
CA ASP A 62 16.10 -0.33 28.08
C ASP A 62 15.66 -1.68 27.56
N GLY A 63 15.44 -1.79 26.24
CA GLY A 63 14.98 -3.02 25.61
C GLY A 63 13.47 -3.20 25.61
N ASP A 64 12.73 -2.14 25.96
CA ASP A 64 11.27 -2.17 25.96
C ASP A 64 10.71 -1.87 24.58
N TRP A 65 9.83 -2.73 24.09
CA TRP A 65 9.21 -2.60 22.78
C TRP A 65 7.91 -1.84 22.84
N THR A 66 7.69 -1.03 21.80
CA THR A 66 6.41 -0.36 21.57
C THR A 66 5.92 -0.74 20.18
N HIS A 67 4.69 -1.24 20.11
CA HIS A 67 4.03 -1.59 18.86
C HIS A 67 2.80 -0.72 18.70
N THR A 68 2.84 0.17 17.72
CA THR A 68 1.73 1.06 17.41
C THR A 68 1.04 0.55 16.14
N ALA A 69 -0.26 0.32 16.23
CA ALA A 69 -1.03 -0.15 15.07
C ALA A 69 -0.89 0.83 13.90
N THR A 70 -0.65 0.30 12.71
CA THR A 70 -0.51 1.10 11.51
C THR A 70 -1.86 1.70 11.13
N ASP A 71 -1.88 3.01 10.94
CA ASP A 71 -3.08 3.72 10.50
C ASP A 71 -3.20 3.61 8.99
N ILE A 72 -4.24 2.91 8.52
CA ILE A 72 -4.50 2.74 7.10
C ILE A 72 -5.68 3.58 6.61
N SER A 73 -6.18 4.49 7.45
CA SER A 73 -7.38 5.28 7.12
C SER A 73 -7.22 6.15 5.88
N SER A 74 -5.99 6.52 5.55
CA SER A 74 -5.69 7.32 4.36
C SER A 74 -5.41 6.48 3.11
N GLU A 75 -5.39 5.15 3.24
CA GLU A 75 -5.14 4.26 2.11
C GLU A 75 -6.39 4.10 1.26
N ALA A 76 -6.20 3.69 0.01
CA ALA A 76 -7.33 3.40 -0.88
C ALA A 76 -8.17 2.24 -0.33
N ALA A 77 -9.47 2.23 -0.62
CA ALA A 77 -10.38 1.21 -0.10
C ALA A 77 -9.93 -0.23 -0.35
N PRO A 78 -9.43 -0.60 -1.55
CA PRO A 78 -8.92 -1.96 -1.77
C PRO A 78 -7.74 -2.31 -0.87
N VAL A 79 -6.85 -1.35 -0.60
CA VAL A 79 -5.70 -1.56 0.28
C VAL A 79 -6.17 -1.79 1.71
N GLN A 80 -7.13 -0.98 2.18
CA GLN A 80 -7.70 -1.15 3.52
C GLN A 80 -8.36 -2.51 3.69
N ALA A 81 -9.12 -2.95 2.67
CA ALA A 81 -9.80 -4.24 2.72
C ALA A 81 -8.80 -5.40 2.83
N ILE A 82 -7.73 -5.35 2.06
CA ILE A 82 -6.69 -6.38 2.08
C ILE A 82 -5.96 -6.38 3.42
N ALA A 83 -5.60 -5.20 3.93
CA ALA A 83 -4.94 -5.07 5.22
C ALA A 83 -5.81 -5.63 6.35
N ASN A 84 -7.09 -5.29 6.37
CA ASN A 84 -8.00 -5.78 7.40
C ASN A 84 -8.17 -7.29 7.33
N ALA A 85 -8.17 -7.87 6.13
CA ALA A 85 -8.29 -9.32 5.95
C ALA A 85 -6.99 -10.04 6.33
N ALA A 86 -5.83 -9.46 6.01
CA ALA A 86 -4.53 -10.07 6.26
C ALA A 86 -4.07 -9.94 7.70
N TRP A 87 -4.36 -8.82 8.35
CA TRP A 87 -3.86 -8.52 9.69
C TRP A 87 -4.87 -8.92 10.76
N THR A 88 -5.08 -10.22 10.90
CA THR A 88 -5.90 -10.79 11.96
C THR A 88 -5.20 -10.66 13.31
N ASP A 89 -5.91 -10.92 14.41
CA ASP A 89 -5.32 -10.87 15.74
C ASP A 89 -4.15 -11.84 15.87
N ASP A 90 -4.26 -13.03 15.28
CA ASP A 90 -3.19 -14.03 15.29
C ASP A 90 -1.97 -13.52 14.51
N VAL A 91 -2.18 -12.90 13.36
CA VAL A 91 -1.09 -12.32 12.56
C VAL A 91 -0.43 -11.18 13.31
N LYS A 92 -1.21 -10.32 13.94
CA LYS A 92 -0.66 -9.21 14.73
C LYS A 92 0.20 -9.71 15.87
N ALA A 93 -0.24 -10.75 16.59
CA ALA A 93 0.54 -11.34 17.67
C ALA A 93 1.84 -11.96 17.13
N ALA A 94 1.76 -12.67 16.01
CA ALA A 94 2.94 -13.28 15.38
C ALA A 94 3.93 -12.22 14.89
N TYR A 95 3.44 -11.11 14.36
CA TYR A 95 4.30 -10.01 13.90
C TYR A 95 5.07 -9.39 15.07
N LYS A 96 4.39 -9.11 16.19
CA LYS A 96 5.05 -8.59 17.40
C LYS A 96 6.14 -9.53 17.88
N ALA A 97 5.82 -10.83 17.95
CA ALA A 97 6.78 -11.84 18.40
C ALA A 97 7.98 -11.91 17.46
N MET A 98 7.75 -11.82 16.15
CA MET A 98 8.82 -11.82 15.16
C MET A 98 9.75 -10.62 15.32
N ARG A 99 9.18 -9.43 15.50
CA ARG A 99 9.97 -8.21 15.67
C ARG A 99 10.83 -8.28 16.94
N GLU A 100 10.25 -8.74 18.02
CA GLU A 100 10.96 -8.86 19.30
C GLU A 100 12.04 -9.93 19.23
N ALA A 101 11.79 -11.03 18.49
CA ALA A 101 12.79 -12.07 18.28
C ALA A 101 13.96 -11.63 17.41
N GLN A 102 13.73 -10.70 16.49
CA GLN A 102 14.82 -10.11 15.69
C GLN A 102 15.75 -9.22 16.53
N GLY A 103 15.27 -8.86 17.69
CA GLY A 103 16.00 -8.01 18.60
C GLY A 103 15.99 -6.55 18.18
N SER A 104 16.84 -5.80 18.78
CA SER A 104 16.94 -4.37 18.51
C SER A 104 18.02 -4.07 17.49
#